data_c08d7f162608ec468381e276116fd540
#
_entry.id   c08d7f162608ec468381e276116fd540
#
_cell.length_a   1.000
_cell.length_b   1.000
_cell.length_c   1.000
_cell.angle_alpha   90.00
_cell.angle_beta   90.00
_cell.angle_gamma   90.00
#
_symmetry.space_group_name_H-M   'P 1'
#
loop_
_entity.id
_entity.type
_entity.pdbx_description
1 polymer ?
#
loop_
_entity_poly.entity_id
_entity_poly.type
_entity_poly.pdbx_seq_one_letter_code
_entity_poly.pdbx_strand_id
1 'polypeptide(L)'
;MTSPSTPSVKSDDVIVLLGRVALGAIFVKSGLQKLMALSAFAASLASRGVPQSSMLAVIGATVEFVGGIMIVTGFRVRPASLLMILFVIVATGISHRYWEYADTAARRAQESQFFKNLSILGGFLLLYVCGPGRFSLDTLLRHRRD
;
A
#
# COMPACT_ATOMS: atom_id res chain seq x y z
N MET A 1 -6.10 -31.20 -36.19
CA MET A 1 -5.93 -29.77 -35.89
C MET A 1 -6.64 -29.49 -34.56
N THR A 2 -5.88 -29.50 -33.48
CA THR A 2 -6.40 -29.15 -32.14
C THR A 2 -6.33 -27.63 -32.00
N SER A 3 -7.50 -26.97 -31.95
CA SER A 3 -7.56 -25.52 -31.65
C SER A 3 -6.91 -25.26 -30.31
N PRO A 4 -6.04 -24.26 -30.20
CA PRO A 4 -5.48 -23.86 -28.91
C PRO A 4 -6.63 -23.33 -28.05
N SER A 5 -6.94 -24.05 -26.96
CA SER A 5 -7.92 -23.61 -25.98
C SER A 5 -7.43 -22.31 -25.37
N THR A 6 -8.13 -21.21 -25.63
CA THR A 6 -7.91 -19.95 -24.91
C THR A 6 -8.03 -20.23 -23.41
N PRO A 7 -7.00 -19.93 -22.60
CA PRO A 7 -7.08 -20.20 -21.18
C PRO A 7 -8.23 -19.39 -20.57
N SER A 8 -9.23 -20.09 -20.02
CA SER A 8 -10.37 -19.44 -19.36
C SER A 8 -9.89 -18.55 -18.20
N VAL A 9 -10.47 -17.35 -18.10
CA VAL A 9 -10.26 -16.48 -16.94
C VAL A 9 -10.89 -17.17 -15.74
N LYS A 10 -10.07 -17.50 -14.74
CA LYS A 10 -10.56 -18.07 -13.48
C LYS A 10 -11.10 -16.95 -12.60
N SER A 11 -12.16 -17.23 -11.84
CA SER A 11 -12.71 -16.30 -10.83
C SER A 11 -11.64 -15.75 -9.89
N ASP A 12 -10.66 -16.58 -9.54
CA ASP A 12 -9.55 -16.23 -8.65
C ASP A 12 -8.69 -15.08 -9.21
N ASP A 13 -8.48 -15.02 -10.53
CA ASP A 13 -7.71 -13.95 -11.18
C ASP A 13 -8.38 -12.57 -11.02
N VAL A 14 -9.73 -12.55 -11.11
CA VAL A 14 -10.53 -11.34 -10.90
C VAL A 14 -10.50 -10.92 -9.43
N ILE A 15 -10.63 -11.88 -8.51
CA ILE A 15 -10.59 -11.62 -7.07
C ILE A 15 -9.24 -11.02 -6.67
N VAL A 16 -8.13 -11.57 -7.17
CA VAL A 16 -6.78 -11.04 -6.91
C VAL A 16 -6.65 -9.61 -7.47
N LEU A 17 -7.17 -9.34 -8.68
CA LEU A 17 -7.18 -7.99 -9.25
C LEU A 17 -7.94 -7.01 -8.36
N LEU A 18 -9.17 -7.35 -7.97
CA LEU A 18 -10.03 -6.50 -7.14
C LEU A 18 -9.40 -6.24 -5.76
N GLY A 19 -8.87 -7.28 -5.11
CA GLY A 19 -8.18 -7.17 -3.83
C GLY A 19 -6.95 -6.27 -3.91
N ARG A 20 -6.17 -6.40 -4.98
CA ARG A 20 -4.99 -5.58 -5.23
C ARG A 20 -5.34 -4.13 -5.49
N VAL A 21 -6.37 -3.87 -6.31
CA VAL A 21 -6.85 -2.50 -6.58
C VAL A 21 -7.38 -1.86 -5.31
N ALA A 22 -8.23 -2.55 -4.55
CA ALA A 22 -8.76 -2.06 -3.29
C ALA A 22 -7.65 -1.74 -2.28
N LEU A 23 -6.66 -2.65 -2.15
CA LEU A 23 -5.53 -2.48 -1.23
C LEU A 23 -4.60 -1.34 -1.64
N GLY A 24 -4.32 -1.18 -2.94
CA GLY A 24 -3.41 -0.14 -3.43
C GLY A 24 -4.05 1.25 -3.53
N ALA A 25 -5.35 1.34 -3.80
CA ALA A 25 -6.05 2.60 -4.04
C ALA A 25 -5.98 3.58 -2.86
N ILE A 26 -6.01 3.08 -1.61
CA ILE A 26 -5.89 3.91 -0.41
C ILE A 26 -4.54 4.64 -0.38
N PHE A 27 -3.46 3.96 -0.80
CA PHE A 27 -2.11 4.51 -0.81
C PHE A 27 -1.90 5.48 -1.97
N VAL A 28 -2.46 5.21 -3.14
CA VAL A 28 -2.45 6.15 -4.27
C VAL A 28 -3.13 7.45 -3.87
N LYS A 29 -4.34 7.37 -3.29
CA LYS A 29 -5.09 8.55 -2.83
C LYS A 29 -4.34 9.31 -1.74
N SER A 30 -3.93 8.61 -0.69
CA SER A 30 -3.27 9.22 0.48
C SER A 30 -1.89 9.79 0.13
N GLY A 31 -1.09 9.04 -0.64
CA GLY A 31 0.22 9.48 -1.10
C GLY A 31 0.13 10.73 -1.99
N LEU A 32 -0.84 10.76 -2.93
CA LEU A 32 -1.08 11.94 -3.76
C LEU A 32 -1.44 13.17 -2.91
N GLN A 33 -2.36 13.02 -1.95
CA GLN A 33 -2.74 14.11 -1.06
C GLN A 33 -1.54 14.66 -0.28
N LYS A 34 -0.66 13.79 0.23
CA LYS A 34 0.56 14.19 0.95
C LYS A 34 1.57 14.87 0.02
N LEU A 35 1.72 14.40 -1.22
CA LEU A 35 2.58 15.04 -2.22
C LEU A 35 2.09 16.44 -2.58
N MET A 36 0.78 16.65 -2.65
CA MET A 36 0.19 17.97 -2.90
C MET A 36 0.27 18.93 -1.71
N ALA A 37 0.46 18.40 -0.49
CA ALA A 37 0.50 19.17 0.75
C ALA A 37 1.76 18.82 1.59
N LEU A 38 2.93 18.77 0.96
CA LEU A 38 4.19 18.33 1.59
C LEU A 38 4.56 19.14 2.83
N SER A 39 4.36 20.45 2.83
CA SER A 39 4.68 21.32 3.98
C SER A 39 3.82 20.99 5.19
N ALA A 40 2.52 20.77 4.98
CA ALA A 40 1.61 20.37 6.05
C ALA A 40 1.94 18.96 6.58
N PHE A 41 2.29 18.03 5.68
CA PHE A 41 2.70 16.69 6.08
C PHE A 41 4.01 16.71 6.87
N ALA A 42 5.03 17.50 6.44
CA ALA A 42 6.27 17.69 7.17
C ALA A 42 6.04 18.28 8.56
N ALA A 43 5.19 19.30 8.68
CA ALA A 43 4.80 19.88 9.97
C ALA A 43 4.12 18.84 10.89
N SER A 44 3.26 17.99 10.34
CA SER A 44 2.64 16.88 11.08
C SER A 44 3.67 15.85 11.58
N LEU A 45 4.70 15.54 10.80
CA LEU A 45 5.78 14.66 11.24
C LEU A 45 6.63 15.31 12.33
N ALA A 46 6.96 16.60 12.17
CA ALA A 46 7.71 17.36 13.16
C ALA A 46 6.99 17.42 14.52
N SER A 47 5.69 17.66 14.53
CA SER A 47 4.87 17.66 15.76
C SER A 47 4.83 16.32 16.49
N ARG A 48 5.18 15.22 15.80
CA ARG A 48 5.32 13.86 16.36
C ARG A 48 6.75 13.52 16.77
N GLY A 49 7.66 14.49 16.74
CA GLY A 49 9.06 14.31 17.10
C GLY A 49 9.91 13.61 16.04
N VAL A 50 9.45 13.54 14.79
CA VAL A 50 10.22 12.91 13.72
C VAL A 50 11.36 13.85 13.27
N PRO A 51 12.63 13.41 13.39
CA PRO A 51 13.76 14.21 12.94
C PRO A 51 13.74 14.35 11.41
N GLN A 52 14.33 15.43 10.89
CA GLN A 52 14.41 15.69 9.45
C GLN A 52 13.06 15.54 8.73
N SER A 53 11.99 16.00 9.37
CA SER A 53 10.59 15.78 8.94
C SER A 53 10.32 16.21 7.50
N SER A 54 10.98 17.26 6.99
CA SER A 54 10.82 17.71 5.59
C SER A 54 11.33 16.66 4.60
N MET A 55 12.49 16.07 4.83
CA MET A 55 13.04 15.02 3.98
C MET A 55 12.19 13.74 4.06
N LEU A 56 11.83 13.33 5.28
CA LEU A 56 11.03 12.13 5.49
C LEU A 56 9.60 12.27 4.98
N ALA A 57 9.05 13.50 4.94
CA ALA A 57 7.76 13.76 4.30
C ALA A 57 7.81 13.48 2.79
N VAL A 58 8.85 13.94 2.09
CA VAL A 58 9.03 13.67 0.64
C VAL A 58 9.20 12.18 0.40
N ILE A 59 10.10 11.53 1.14
CA ILE A 59 10.36 10.08 0.99
C ILE A 59 9.08 9.28 1.28
N GLY A 60 8.44 9.54 2.41
CA GLY A 60 7.24 8.80 2.84
C GLY A 60 6.08 8.96 1.86
N ALA A 61 5.78 10.20 1.43
CA ALA A 61 4.71 10.46 0.46
C ALA A 61 5.00 9.81 -0.90
N THR A 62 6.27 9.83 -1.36
CA THR A 62 6.68 9.21 -2.62
C THR A 62 6.58 7.69 -2.55
N VAL A 63 7.10 7.06 -1.48
CA VAL A 63 7.01 5.61 -1.28
C VAL A 63 5.54 5.16 -1.23
N GLU A 64 4.70 5.90 -0.52
CA GLU A 64 3.28 5.61 -0.41
C GLU A 64 2.58 5.67 -1.77
N PHE A 65 2.79 6.75 -2.52
CA PHE A 65 2.16 6.97 -3.82
C PHE A 65 2.66 5.96 -4.87
N VAL A 66 3.98 5.84 -5.05
CA VAL A 66 4.58 4.95 -6.04
C VAL A 66 4.31 3.50 -5.68
N GLY A 67 4.46 3.11 -4.42
CA GLY A 67 4.14 1.77 -3.94
C GLY A 67 2.67 1.42 -4.18
N GLY A 68 1.75 2.34 -3.92
CA GLY A 68 0.33 2.18 -4.23
C GLY A 68 0.08 1.93 -5.72
N ILE A 69 0.72 2.72 -6.61
CA ILE A 69 0.63 2.52 -8.07
C ILE A 69 1.18 1.15 -8.48
N MET A 70 2.33 0.73 -7.95
CA MET A 70 2.91 -0.59 -8.25
C MET A 70 1.95 -1.73 -7.86
N ILE A 71 1.29 -1.62 -6.70
CA ILE A 71 0.29 -2.60 -6.27
C ILE A 71 -0.93 -2.60 -7.18
N VAL A 72 -1.51 -1.43 -7.49
CA VAL A 72 -2.70 -1.33 -8.37
C VAL A 72 -2.42 -1.90 -9.76
N THR A 73 -1.30 -1.50 -10.37
CA THR A 73 -0.94 -1.94 -11.72
C THR A 73 -0.43 -3.38 -11.79
N GLY A 74 -0.04 -3.95 -10.66
CA GLY A 74 0.56 -5.28 -10.61
C GLY A 74 1.99 -5.32 -11.12
N PHE A 75 2.75 -4.24 -10.90
CA PHE A 75 4.16 -4.15 -11.27
C PHE A 75 5.05 -4.49 -10.08
N ARG A 76 5.92 -5.49 -10.26
CA ARG A 76 6.83 -6.01 -9.23
C ARG A 76 6.12 -6.23 -7.89
N VAL A 77 4.98 -6.94 -7.93
CA VAL A 77 4.04 -7.03 -6.80
C VAL A 77 4.71 -7.56 -5.53
N ARG A 78 5.55 -8.58 -5.61
CA ARG A 78 6.21 -9.14 -4.42
C ARG A 78 7.15 -8.13 -3.74
N PRO A 79 8.16 -7.53 -4.40
CA PRO A 79 8.99 -6.53 -3.76
C PRO A 79 8.20 -5.27 -3.37
N ALA A 80 7.19 -4.85 -4.14
CA ALA A 80 6.30 -3.75 -3.77
C ALA A 80 5.53 -4.06 -2.48
N SER A 81 5.01 -5.27 -2.31
CA SER A 81 4.33 -5.68 -1.08
C SER A 81 5.25 -5.62 0.14
N LEU A 82 6.51 -6.07 0.03
CA LEU A 82 7.49 -5.97 1.13
C LEU A 82 7.79 -4.50 1.48
N LEU A 83 7.97 -3.66 0.47
CA LEU A 83 8.17 -2.23 0.68
C LEU A 83 6.98 -1.61 1.42
N MET A 84 5.75 -1.94 1.00
CA MET A 84 4.53 -1.42 1.60
C MET A 84 4.28 -1.97 3.01
N ILE A 85 4.66 -3.21 3.30
CA ILE A 85 4.65 -3.78 4.66
C ILE A 85 5.55 -2.93 5.57
N LEU A 86 6.80 -2.70 5.17
CA LEU A 86 7.73 -1.87 5.94
C LEU A 86 7.20 -0.44 6.12
N PHE A 87 6.70 0.16 5.04
CA PHE A 87 6.12 1.49 5.08
C PHE A 87 4.96 1.58 6.08
N VAL A 88 4.00 0.64 6.03
CA VAL A 88 2.82 0.66 6.93
C VAL A 88 3.22 0.43 8.39
N ILE A 89 4.21 -0.43 8.66
CA ILE A 89 4.73 -0.62 10.03
C ILE A 89 5.30 0.70 10.58
N VAL A 90 6.19 1.34 9.81
CA VAL A 90 6.83 2.61 10.22
C VAL A 90 5.77 3.73 10.36
N ALA A 91 4.90 3.90 9.37
CA ALA A 91 3.86 4.91 9.39
C ALA A 91 2.89 4.74 10.57
N THR A 92 2.53 3.48 10.90
CA THR A 92 1.66 3.18 12.05
C THR A 92 2.36 3.50 13.36
N GLY A 93 3.61 3.11 13.52
CA GLY A 93 4.42 3.41 14.72
C GLY A 93 4.66 4.91 14.95
N ILE A 94 4.68 5.73 13.89
CA ILE A 94 4.80 7.18 14.01
C ILE A 94 3.44 7.84 14.25
N SER A 95 2.39 7.41 13.55
CA SER A 95 1.16 8.20 13.41
C SER A 95 -0.02 7.69 14.23
N HIS A 96 -0.03 6.44 14.65
CA HIS A 96 -1.20 5.80 15.25
C HIS A 96 -0.91 5.13 16.59
N ARG A 97 -0.13 5.83 17.47
CA ARG A 97 0.17 5.42 18.83
C ARG A 97 -1.01 5.76 19.75
N TYR A 98 -2.11 5.03 19.63
CA TYR A 98 -3.37 5.30 20.35
C TYR A 98 -3.22 5.28 21.88
N TRP A 99 -2.24 4.57 22.42
CA TRP A 99 -1.95 4.50 23.86
C TRP A 99 -1.39 5.80 24.46
N GLU A 100 -0.95 6.75 23.64
CA GLU A 100 -0.43 8.06 24.08
C GLU A 100 -1.55 9.11 24.25
N TYR A 101 -2.79 8.80 23.82
CA TYR A 101 -3.90 9.74 23.88
C TYR A 101 -4.68 9.58 25.19
N ALA A 102 -4.76 10.66 25.99
CA ALA A 102 -5.57 10.72 27.22
C ALA A 102 -7.06 10.90 26.91
N ASP A 103 -7.39 11.66 25.86
CA ASP A 103 -8.78 11.85 25.42
C ASP A 103 -9.35 10.56 24.81
N THR A 104 -10.52 10.13 25.32
CA THR A 104 -11.15 8.87 24.92
C THR A 104 -11.57 8.85 23.45
N ALA A 105 -12.08 9.97 22.92
CA ALA A 105 -12.52 10.03 21.52
C ALA A 105 -11.33 9.99 20.57
N ALA A 106 -10.28 10.77 20.83
CA ALA A 106 -9.04 10.75 20.07
C ALA A 106 -8.37 9.37 20.13
N ARG A 107 -8.30 8.75 21.32
CA ARG A 107 -7.77 7.39 21.52
C ARG A 107 -8.50 6.38 20.64
N ARG A 108 -9.84 6.34 20.67
CA ARG A 108 -10.65 5.42 19.85
C ARG A 108 -10.43 5.63 18.36
N ALA A 109 -10.33 6.88 17.91
CA ALA A 109 -10.07 7.21 16.52
C ALA A 109 -8.70 6.66 16.08
N GLN A 110 -7.64 6.83 16.88
CA GLN A 110 -6.31 6.33 16.57
C GLN A 110 -6.21 4.81 16.66
N GLU A 111 -6.92 4.19 17.61
CA GLU A 111 -7.04 2.75 17.74
C GLU A 111 -7.65 2.12 16.48
N SER A 112 -8.73 2.70 15.96
CA SER A 112 -9.33 2.26 14.69
C SER A 112 -8.35 2.36 13.52
N GLN A 113 -7.53 3.41 13.46
CA GLN A 113 -6.50 3.54 12.43
C GLN A 113 -5.38 2.50 12.59
N PHE A 114 -4.97 2.20 13.83
CA PHE A 114 -3.98 1.17 14.12
C PHE A 114 -4.44 -0.21 13.62
N PHE A 115 -5.65 -0.63 14.01
CA PHE A 115 -6.19 -1.94 13.59
C PHE A 115 -6.51 -2.00 12.10
N LYS A 116 -6.94 -0.90 11.48
CA LYS A 116 -7.05 -0.80 10.02
C LYS A 116 -5.69 -1.08 9.35
N ASN A 117 -4.62 -0.46 9.82
CA ASN A 117 -3.29 -0.68 9.26
C ASN A 117 -2.79 -2.11 9.50
N LEU A 118 -3.12 -2.72 10.64
CA LEU A 118 -2.84 -4.14 10.89
C LEU A 118 -3.56 -5.05 9.88
N SER A 119 -4.82 -4.76 9.55
CA SER A 119 -5.56 -5.49 8.51
C SER A 119 -4.95 -5.30 7.12
N ILE A 120 -4.48 -4.10 6.80
CA ILE A 120 -3.76 -3.81 5.55
C ILE A 120 -2.45 -4.60 5.46
N LEU A 121 -1.71 -4.71 6.56
CA LEU A 121 -0.51 -5.57 6.63
C LEU A 121 -0.83 -7.02 6.29
N GLY A 122 -1.91 -7.56 6.85
CA GLY A 122 -2.40 -8.90 6.49
C GLY A 122 -2.69 -9.03 4.99
N GLY A 123 -3.32 -8.03 4.40
CA GLY A 123 -3.56 -7.96 2.95
C GLY A 123 -2.26 -7.99 2.13
N PHE A 124 -1.24 -7.24 2.52
CA PHE A 124 0.07 -7.25 1.82
C PHE A 124 0.83 -8.57 2.00
N LEU A 125 0.75 -9.20 3.16
CA LEU A 125 1.34 -10.53 3.38
C LEU A 125 0.70 -11.58 2.46
N LEU A 126 -0.63 -11.60 2.37
CA LEU A 126 -1.35 -12.47 1.44
C LEU A 126 -0.97 -12.16 -0.02
N LEU A 127 -0.94 -10.89 -0.40
CA LEU A 127 -0.56 -10.48 -1.75
C LEU A 127 0.88 -10.86 -2.11
N TYR A 128 1.81 -10.79 -1.15
CA TYR A 128 3.18 -11.25 -1.33
C TYR A 128 3.25 -12.74 -1.67
N VAL A 129 2.45 -13.57 -0.98
CA VAL A 129 2.38 -15.02 -1.19
C VAL A 129 1.67 -15.36 -2.49
N CYS A 130 0.45 -14.82 -2.71
CA CYS A 130 -0.37 -15.10 -3.90
C CYS A 130 0.27 -14.55 -5.18
N GLY A 131 1.00 -13.45 -5.08
CA GLY A 131 1.63 -12.79 -6.23
C GLY A 131 0.67 -11.91 -7.03
N PRO A 132 1.09 -11.49 -8.25
CA PRO A 132 0.43 -10.44 -9.02
C PRO A 132 -0.92 -10.82 -9.64
N GLY A 133 -1.21 -12.12 -9.81
CA GLY A 133 -2.35 -12.59 -10.60
C GLY A 133 -2.17 -12.38 -12.11
N ARG A 134 -3.08 -12.95 -12.89
CA ARG A 134 -3.03 -12.90 -14.36
C ARG A 134 -3.18 -11.48 -14.92
N PHE A 135 -4.04 -10.67 -14.32
CA PHE A 135 -4.29 -9.28 -14.73
C PHE A 135 -3.27 -8.32 -14.09
N SER A 136 -2.01 -8.41 -14.48
CA SER A 136 -0.93 -7.61 -13.92
C SER A 136 0.11 -7.26 -14.96
N LEU A 137 0.83 -6.14 -14.75
CA LEU A 137 1.96 -5.77 -15.60
C LEU A 137 3.08 -6.81 -15.53
N ASP A 138 3.28 -7.46 -14.39
CA ASP A 138 4.28 -8.54 -14.26
C ASP A 138 4.00 -9.69 -15.24
N THR A 139 2.75 -10.07 -15.39
CA THR A 139 2.34 -11.15 -16.31
C THR A 139 2.46 -10.72 -17.77
N LEU A 140 2.05 -9.50 -18.11
CA LEU A 140 2.18 -8.94 -19.45
C LEU A 140 3.65 -8.85 -19.91
N LEU A 141 4.54 -8.42 -19.02
CA LEU A 141 5.96 -8.28 -19.32
C LEU A 141 6.68 -9.63 -19.47
N ARG A 142 6.20 -10.68 -18.79
CA ARG A 142 6.72 -12.04 -18.98
C ARG A 142 6.39 -12.59 -20.36
N HIS A 143 5.12 -12.49 -20.79
CA HIS A 143 4.68 -12.99 -22.12
C HIS A 143 5.32 -12.27 -23.31
N ARG A 144 5.97 -11.12 -23.12
CA ARG A 144 6.71 -10.42 -24.18
C ARG A 144 8.17 -10.84 -24.27
N ARG A 145 8.66 -11.60 -23.31
CA ARG A 145 10.07 -12.08 -23.28
C ARG A 145 10.22 -13.52 -23.76
N ASP A 146 9.12 -14.25 -23.81
CA ASP A 146 8.97 -15.59 -24.39
C ASP A 146 8.51 -15.50 -25.85
#